data_b635bf9944b3edc06e5663e2066938f1
#
_entry.id   b635bf9944b3edc06e5663e2066938f1
#
_cell.length_a   1.000
_cell.length_b   1.000
_cell.length_c   1.000
_cell.angle_alpha   90.00
_cell.angle_beta   90.00
_cell.angle_gamma   90.00
#
_symmetry.space_group_name_H-M   'P 1'
#
loop_
_entity.id
_entity.type
_entity.pdbx_description
1 polymer ?
#
loop_
_entity_poly.entity_id
_entity_poly.type
_entity_poly.pdbx_seq_one_letter_code
_entity_poly.pdbx_strand_id
1 'polypeptide(L)'
;LLQAVCDEDFLALASGLREIMQLPDPKARIDALMMGYARFALHHPNHYRLMFMTPRAPCNQDITQIQQGNTEQDAYVQLKTVVQNAFDAGLFKPELDDFELIAQTLWAGIHGVCSLEIALGHEPWINWKNLETRIEHMQSAILQGVLRNPDAH
;
A
#
# COMPACT_ATOMS: atom_id res chain seq x y z
N LEU A 1 7.30 -23.82 -7.66
CA LEU A 1 8.50 -23.06 -7.26
C LEU A 1 8.20 -21.58 -7.05
N LEU A 2 7.50 -20.93 -8.00
CA LEU A 2 7.06 -19.53 -7.88
C LEU A 2 6.09 -19.31 -6.70
N GLN A 3 5.21 -20.24 -6.45
CA GLN A 3 4.22 -20.16 -5.38
C GLN A 3 4.88 -20.32 -3.98
N ALA A 4 5.91 -21.14 -3.84
CA ALA A 4 6.64 -21.30 -2.59
C ALA A 4 7.49 -20.06 -2.24
N VAL A 5 8.08 -19.40 -3.22
CA VAL A 5 8.82 -18.13 -3.06
C VAL A 5 7.86 -17.01 -2.68
N CYS A 6 6.66 -16.98 -3.27
CA CYS A 6 5.61 -16.04 -2.88
C CYS A 6 5.20 -16.21 -1.40
N ASP A 7 5.06 -17.43 -0.92
CA ASP A 7 4.61 -17.72 0.44
C ASP A 7 5.61 -17.24 1.50
N GLU A 8 6.91 -17.41 1.30
CA GLU A 8 7.95 -16.90 2.20
C GLU A 8 7.99 -15.38 2.25
N ASP A 9 7.91 -14.71 1.11
CA ASP A 9 7.92 -13.25 1.01
C ASP A 9 6.66 -12.65 1.64
N PHE A 10 5.54 -13.35 1.55
CA PHE A 10 4.29 -12.94 2.19
C PHE A 10 4.27 -13.16 3.69
N LEU A 11 4.90 -14.21 4.18
CA LEU A 11 5.11 -14.40 5.61
C LEU A 11 5.96 -13.27 6.19
N ALA A 12 6.98 -12.81 5.47
CA ALA A 12 7.79 -11.66 5.84
C ALA A 12 6.96 -10.36 5.83
N LEU A 13 6.11 -10.15 4.83
CA LEU A 13 5.20 -9.01 4.77
C LEU A 13 4.18 -9.05 5.91
N ALA A 14 3.57 -10.20 6.17
CA ALA A 14 2.61 -10.38 7.26
C ALA A 14 3.24 -10.18 8.64
N SER A 15 4.50 -10.62 8.83
CA SER A 15 5.26 -10.36 10.06
C SER A 15 5.53 -8.87 10.25
N GLY A 16 5.95 -8.17 9.20
CA GLY A 16 6.13 -6.72 9.22
C GLY A 16 4.85 -5.97 9.54
N LEU A 17 3.71 -6.44 9.05
CA LEU A 17 2.40 -5.85 9.35
C LEU A 17 2.01 -6.01 10.83
N ARG A 18 2.37 -7.12 11.48
CA ARG A 18 2.16 -7.28 12.92
C ARG A 18 2.96 -6.26 13.74
N GLU A 19 4.19 -5.99 13.34
CA GLU A 19 5.02 -4.96 13.99
C GLU A 19 4.42 -3.57 13.79
N ILE A 20 3.93 -3.26 12.60
CA ILE A 20 3.24 -2.00 12.28
C ILE A 20 2.02 -1.81 13.18
N MET A 21 1.21 -2.84 13.38
CA MET A 21 0.01 -2.79 14.22
C MET A 21 0.32 -2.55 15.71
N GLN A 22 1.56 -2.79 16.15
CA GLN A 22 2.01 -2.49 17.50
C GLN A 22 2.41 -1.03 17.73
N LEU A 23 2.60 -0.25 16.65
CA LEU A 23 2.87 1.18 16.76
C LEU A 23 1.67 1.91 17.38
N PRO A 24 1.86 2.75 18.40
CA PRO A 24 0.75 3.40 19.10
C PRO A 24 0.09 4.52 18.28
N ASP A 25 0.85 5.18 17.41
CA ASP A 25 0.36 6.30 16.60
C ASP A 25 -0.26 5.82 15.29
N PRO A 26 -1.55 6.14 15.03
CA PRO A 26 -2.22 5.77 13.77
C PRO A 26 -1.53 6.32 12.52
N LYS A 27 -0.98 7.54 12.56
CA LYS A 27 -0.24 8.11 11.43
C LYS A 27 1.04 7.33 11.16
N ALA A 28 1.78 6.97 12.21
CA ALA A 28 2.99 6.16 12.08
C ALA A 28 2.71 4.78 11.47
N ARG A 29 1.56 4.18 11.76
CA ARG A 29 1.12 2.92 11.12
C ARG A 29 0.91 3.08 9.62
N ILE A 30 0.26 4.16 9.19
CA ILE A 30 0.07 4.46 7.77
C ILE A 30 1.41 4.66 7.07
N ASP A 31 2.29 5.46 7.64
CA ASP A 31 3.63 5.73 7.11
C ASP A 31 4.44 4.43 6.94
N ALA A 32 4.47 3.61 7.98
CA ALA A 32 5.18 2.34 7.99
C ALA A 32 4.59 1.34 6.98
N LEU A 33 3.28 1.30 6.84
CA LEU A 33 2.59 0.44 5.87
C LEU A 33 2.94 0.81 4.43
N MET A 34 2.90 2.10 4.10
CA MET A 34 3.26 2.60 2.76
C MET A 34 4.73 2.31 2.42
N MET A 35 5.63 2.53 3.37
CA MET A 35 7.06 2.22 3.18
C MET A 35 7.32 0.72 3.05
N GLY A 36 6.64 -0.11 3.83
CA GLY A 36 6.73 -1.57 3.74
C GLY A 36 6.23 -2.09 2.39
N TYR A 37 5.14 -1.53 1.90
CA TYR A 37 4.60 -1.83 0.57
C TYR A 37 5.60 -1.48 -0.54
N ALA A 38 6.20 -0.30 -0.49
CA ALA A 38 7.20 0.13 -1.46
C ALA A 38 8.43 -0.79 -1.45
N ARG A 39 8.94 -1.15 -0.29
CA ARG A 39 10.07 -2.08 -0.17
C ARG A 39 9.74 -3.44 -0.78
N PHE A 40 8.58 -3.99 -0.50
CA PHE A 40 8.13 -5.25 -1.09
C PHE A 40 8.09 -5.16 -2.61
N ALA A 41 7.42 -4.14 -3.16
CA ALA A 41 7.30 -3.95 -4.60
C ALA A 41 8.66 -3.84 -5.31
N LEU A 42 9.59 -3.10 -4.72
CA LEU A 42 10.89 -2.81 -5.34
C LEU A 42 11.90 -3.96 -5.18
N HIS A 43 11.79 -4.78 -4.12
CA HIS A 43 12.60 -5.97 -3.95
C HIS A 43 12.07 -7.19 -4.72
N HIS A 44 10.76 -7.21 -5.02
CA HIS A 44 10.08 -8.32 -5.70
C HIS A 44 9.29 -7.85 -6.92
N PRO A 45 9.92 -7.17 -7.89
CA PRO A 45 9.21 -6.50 -8.98
C PRO A 45 8.42 -7.46 -9.88
N ASN A 46 8.90 -8.68 -10.07
CA ASN A 46 8.18 -9.68 -10.89
C ASN A 46 6.92 -10.19 -10.19
N HIS A 47 6.98 -10.45 -8.90
CA HIS A 47 5.80 -10.78 -8.10
C HIS A 47 4.80 -9.64 -8.06
N TYR A 48 5.29 -8.42 -7.88
CA TYR A 48 4.47 -7.23 -7.87
C TYR A 48 3.70 -7.04 -9.19
N ARG A 49 4.38 -7.25 -10.34
CA ARG A 49 3.74 -7.20 -11.66
C ARG A 49 2.62 -8.22 -11.78
N LEU A 50 2.87 -9.46 -11.36
CA LEU A 50 1.85 -10.51 -11.42
C LEU A 50 0.65 -10.22 -10.52
N MET A 51 0.88 -9.69 -9.33
CA MET A 51 -0.15 -9.43 -8.34
C MET A 51 -1.02 -8.23 -8.68
N PHE A 52 -0.40 -7.11 -9.06
CA PHE A 52 -1.04 -5.80 -9.10
C PHE A 52 -1.05 -5.12 -10.47
N MET A 53 -0.30 -5.62 -11.43
CA MET A 53 -0.16 -5.00 -12.75
C MET A 53 -0.67 -5.87 -13.89
N THR A 54 -1.08 -7.11 -13.61
CA THR A 54 -1.60 -8.05 -14.63
C THR A 54 -3.11 -8.18 -14.48
N PRO A 55 -3.89 -7.93 -15.54
CA PRO A 55 -5.33 -8.15 -15.52
C PRO A 55 -5.66 -9.60 -15.20
N ARG A 56 -6.64 -9.81 -14.32
CA ARG A 56 -7.12 -11.13 -13.98
C ARG A 56 -8.30 -11.52 -14.85
N ALA A 57 -8.36 -12.80 -15.19
CA ALA A 57 -9.54 -13.37 -15.84
C ALA A 57 -10.74 -13.24 -14.91
N PRO A 58 -11.95 -12.93 -15.41
CA PRO A 58 -13.16 -12.93 -14.60
C PRO A 58 -13.33 -14.28 -13.92
N CYS A 59 -13.34 -14.30 -12.62
CA CYS A 59 -13.59 -15.50 -11.85
C CYS A 59 -15.11 -15.65 -11.68
N ASN A 60 -15.66 -16.78 -12.09
CA ASN A 60 -17.10 -17.10 -11.91
C ASN A 60 -17.45 -17.48 -10.47
N GLN A 61 -16.60 -17.17 -9.52
CA GLN A 61 -16.87 -17.40 -8.11
C GLN A 61 -17.53 -16.18 -7.48
N ASP A 62 -18.33 -16.45 -6.46
CA ASP A 62 -19.03 -15.44 -5.69
C ASP A 62 -18.01 -14.44 -5.11
N ILE A 63 -17.95 -13.24 -5.70
CA ILE A 63 -16.96 -12.20 -5.41
C ILE A 63 -17.20 -11.51 -4.06
N THR A 64 -18.23 -11.92 -3.32
CA THR A 64 -18.60 -11.30 -2.04
C THR A 64 -17.79 -11.84 -0.85
N GLN A 65 -17.03 -12.93 -1.02
CA GLN A 65 -16.25 -13.51 0.06
C GLN A 65 -14.73 -13.34 -0.19
N ILE A 66 -14.08 -12.69 0.78
CA ILE A 66 -12.62 -12.64 0.84
C ILE A 66 -12.12 -14.07 1.10
N GLN A 67 -11.34 -14.61 0.17
CA GLN A 67 -10.74 -15.93 0.31
C GLN A 67 -9.55 -15.82 1.26
N GLN A 68 -9.62 -16.45 2.42
CA GLN A 68 -8.48 -16.56 3.33
C GLN A 68 -7.31 -17.27 2.63
N GLY A 69 -6.11 -16.68 2.74
CA GLY A 69 -4.91 -17.18 2.08
C GLY A 69 -4.67 -16.61 0.68
N ASN A 70 -5.55 -15.74 0.18
CA ASN A 70 -5.25 -14.91 -0.99
C ASN A 70 -4.49 -13.67 -0.52
N THR A 71 -3.22 -13.63 -0.86
CA THR A 71 -2.27 -12.66 -0.33
C THR A 71 -2.56 -11.21 -0.71
N GLU A 72 -3.10 -10.96 -1.90
CA GLU A 72 -3.47 -9.61 -2.29
C GLU A 72 -4.70 -9.12 -1.54
N GLN A 73 -5.67 -10.00 -1.32
CA GLN A 73 -6.85 -9.68 -0.52
C GLN A 73 -6.48 -9.46 0.94
N ASP A 74 -5.58 -10.27 1.49
CA ASP A 74 -5.07 -10.10 2.85
C ASP A 74 -4.33 -8.76 3.01
N ALA A 75 -3.51 -8.36 2.04
CA ALA A 75 -2.84 -7.07 2.03
C ALA A 75 -3.84 -5.90 2.00
N TYR A 76 -4.88 -6.01 1.20
CA TYR A 76 -5.94 -4.99 1.15
C TYR A 76 -6.73 -4.90 2.45
N VAL A 77 -7.07 -6.02 3.07
CA VAL A 77 -7.74 -6.06 4.39
C VAL A 77 -6.88 -5.37 5.45
N GLN A 78 -5.56 -5.58 5.43
CA GLN A 78 -4.64 -4.93 6.35
C GLN A 78 -4.60 -3.42 6.14
N LEU A 79 -4.53 -2.96 4.91
CA LEU A 79 -4.59 -1.53 4.58
C LEU A 79 -5.91 -0.92 5.09
N LYS A 80 -7.03 -1.55 4.81
CA LYS A 80 -8.33 -1.10 5.31
C LYS A 80 -8.37 -1.02 6.84
N THR A 81 -7.85 -2.01 7.52
CA THR A 81 -7.81 -2.06 8.98
C THR A 81 -7.00 -0.90 9.56
N VAL A 82 -5.80 -0.64 9.03
CA VAL A 82 -4.95 0.46 9.46
C VAL A 82 -5.64 1.81 9.24
N VAL A 83 -6.24 2.00 8.07
CA VAL A 83 -6.94 3.25 7.72
C VAL A 83 -8.22 3.41 8.53
N GLN A 84 -9.00 2.35 8.74
CA GLN A 84 -10.21 2.39 9.57
C GLN A 84 -9.88 2.78 11.01
N ASN A 85 -8.85 2.20 11.60
CA ASN A 85 -8.42 2.58 12.95
C ASN A 85 -8.05 4.06 13.04
N ALA A 86 -7.36 4.59 12.04
CA ALA A 86 -7.02 6.02 11.97
C ALA A 86 -8.27 6.89 11.77
N PHE A 87 -9.22 6.43 10.97
CA PHE A 87 -10.50 7.09 10.74
C PHE A 87 -11.32 7.17 12.03
N ASP A 88 -11.45 6.05 12.75
CA ASP A 88 -12.18 5.98 14.01
C ASP A 88 -11.52 6.84 15.11
N ALA A 89 -10.21 7.02 15.05
CA ALA A 89 -9.45 7.91 15.93
C ALA A 89 -9.58 9.40 15.54
N GLY A 90 -10.29 9.75 14.47
CA GLY A 90 -10.52 11.12 14.04
C GLY A 90 -9.31 11.77 13.36
N LEU A 91 -8.42 10.98 12.78
CA LEU A 91 -7.17 11.47 12.17
C LEU A 91 -7.42 12.27 10.88
N PHE A 92 -8.46 11.92 10.13
CA PHE A 92 -8.74 12.50 8.83
C PHE A 92 -9.64 13.74 8.90
N LYS A 93 -9.67 14.50 7.82
CA LYS A 93 -10.54 15.67 7.68
C LYS A 93 -12.01 15.28 7.81
N PRO A 94 -12.85 16.10 8.47
CA PRO A 94 -14.25 15.75 8.72
C PRO A 94 -15.11 15.54 7.47
N GLU A 95 -14.74 16.20 6.37
CA GLU A 95 -15.40 16.06 5.07
C GLU A 95 -15.11 14.73 4.36
N LEU A 96 -14.10 13.99 4.84
CA LEU A 96 -13.75 12.67 4.33
C LEU A 96 -14.46 11.61 5.18
N ASP A 97 -15.62 11.19 4.74
CA ASP A 97 -16.54 10.31 5.48
C ASP A 97 -16.48 8.83 5.04
N ASP A 98 -15.59 8.51 4.09
CA ASP A 98 -15.40 7.15 3.56
C ASP A 98 -13.95 6.71 3.73
N PHE A 99 -13.69 5.89 4.76
CA PHE A 99 -12.34 5.37 5.03
C PHE A 99 -11.83 4.43 3.92
N GLU A 100 -12.70 3.74 3.23
CA GLU A 100 -12.30 2.85 2.13
C GLU A 100 -11.81 3.65 0.92
N LEU A 101 -12.45 4.78 0.63
CA LEU A 101 -11.96 5.72 -0.38
C LEU A 101 -10.59 6.29 -0.01
N ILE A 102 -10.36 6.62 1.26
CA ILE A 102 -9.05 7.07 1.75
C ILE A 102 -8.01 5.96 1.57
N ALA A 103 -8.32 4.72 1.95
CA ALA A 103 -7.44 3.58 1.77
C ALA A 103 -7.05 3.36 0.30
N GLN A 104 -8.01 3.40 -0.60
CA GLN A 104 -7.78 3.26 -2.04
C GLN A 104 -6.96 4.42 -2.62
N THR A 105 -7.11 5.62 -2.10
CA THR A 105 -6.32 6.79 -2.50
C THR A 105 -4.85 6.64 -2.09
N LEU A 106 -4.59 6.22 -0.87
CA LEU A 106 -3.25 5.92 -0.38
C LEU A 106 -2.58 4.82 -1.22
N TRP A 107 -3.33 3.76 -1.48
CA TRP A 107 -2.84 2.65 -2.29
C TRP A 107 -2.52 3.08 -3.72
N ALA A 108 -3.40 3.84 -4.36
CA ALA A 108 -3.18 4.36 -5.70
C ALA A 108 -1.89 5.20 -5.78
N GLY A 109 -1.61 6.01 -4.78
CA GLY A 109 -0.39 6.82 -4.72
C GLY A 109 0.87 5.98 -4.66
N ILE A 110 0.97 5.07 -3.70
CA ILE A 110 2.18 4.23 -3.56
C ILE A 110 2.33 3.25 -4.73
N HIS A 111 1.23 2.66 -5.19
CA HIS A 111 1.22 1.82 -6.39
C HIS A 111 1.72 2.58 -7.62
N GLY A 112 1.30 3.82 -7.79
CA GLY A 112 1.73 4.66 -8.92
C GLY A 112 3.24 4.86 -8.95
N VAL A 113 3.87 5.20 -7.85
CA VAL A 113 5.33 5.36 -7.78
C VAL A 113 6.05 4.03 -8.04
N CYS A 114 5.61 2.95 -7.41
CA CYS A 114 6.23 1.63 -7.56
C CYS A 114 6.07 1.08 -8.98
N SER A 115 4.89 1.17 -9.57
CA SER A 115 4.63 0.67 -10.92
C SER A 115 5.40 1.45 -11.99
N LEU A 116 5.51 2.76 -11.84
CA LEU A 116 6.33 3.58 -12.75
C LEU A 116 7.80 3.22 -12.66
N GLU A 117 8.33 3.02 -11.45
CA GLU A 117 9.72 2.60 -11.27
C GLU A 117 9.99 1.23 -11.89
N ILE A 118 9.12 0.26 -11.64
CA ILE A 118 9.27 -1.10 -12.15
C ILE A 118 9.17 -1.15 -13.67
N ALA A 119 8.24 -0.40 -14.25
CA ALA A 119 7.98 -0.44 -15.70
C ALA A 119 8.91 0.47 -16.49
N LEU A 120 9.22 1.65 -15.99
CA LEU A 120 9.86 2.74 -16.74
C LEU A 120 11.09 3.32 -16.06
N GLY A 121 11.53 2.80 -14.90
CA GLY A 121 12.63 3.35 -14.11
C GLY A 121 13.97 3.40 -14.84
N HIS A 122 14.17 2.58 -15.88
CA HIS A 122 15.39 2.54 -16.68
C HIS A 122 15.28 3.30 -18.01
N GLU A 123 14.14 3.96 -18.28
CA GLU A 123 13.92 4.68 -19.53
C GLU A 123 14.72 5.99 -19.57
N PRO A 124 15.61 6.17 -20.58
CA PRO A 124 16.52 7.31 -20.61
C PRO A 124 15.85 8.65 -21.00
N TRP A 125 14.65 8.59 -21.57
CA TRP A 125 13.90 9.80 -21.98
C TRP A 125 13.17 10.48 -20.82
N ILE A 126 13.14 9.84 -19.64
CA ILE A 126 12.57 10.42 -18.42
C ILE A 126 13.72 10.85 -17.50
N ASN A 127 13.73 12.12 -17.13
CA ASN A 127 14.67 12.61 -16.11
C ASN A 127 14.16 12.23 -14.71
N TRP A 128 14.27 10.96 -14.36
CA TRP A 128 13.82 10.45 -13.08
C TRP A 128 14.55 11.12 -11.92
N LYS A 129 13.76 11.63 -10.98
CA LYS A 129 14.27 12.06 -9.69
C LYS A 129 14.56 10.85 -8.81
N ASN A 130 15.31 11.04 -7.73
CA ASN A 130 15.62 9.98 -6.79
C ASN A 130 14.33 9.28 -6.31
N LEU A 131 14.34 7.95 -6.33
CA LEU A 131 13.16 7.13 -6.01
C LEU A 131 12.63 7.39 -4.60
N GLU A 132 13.50 7.42 -3.62
CA GLU A 132 13.15 7.67 -2.22
C GLU A 132 12.48 9.04 -2.07
N THR A 133 13.04 10.07 -2.69
CA THR A 133 12.45 11.42 -2.73
C THR A 133 11.07 11.41 -3.38
N ARG A 134 10.87 10.65 -4.44
CA ARG A 134 9.54 10.53 -5.10
C ARG A 134 8.51 9.86 -4.18
N ILE A 135 8.91 8.82 -3.46
CA ILE A 135 8.04 8.13 -2.48
C ILE A 135 7.65 9.10 -1.36
N GLU A 136 8.63 9.74 -0.74
CA GLU A 136 8.41 10.69 0.35
C GLU A 136 7.52 11.86 -0.07
N HIS A 137 7.78 12.42 -1.24
CA HIS A 137 7.01 13.55 -1.76
C HIS A 137 5.55 13.17 -2.05
N MET A 138 5.33 12.03 -2.69
CA MET A 138 3.99 11.51 -2.95
C MET A 138 3.24 11.26 -1.64
N GLN A 139 3.87 10.57 -0.69
CA GLN A 139 3.29 10.27 0.61
C GLN A 139 2.90 11.54 1.37
N SER A 140 3.80 12.51 1.43
CA SER A 140 3.53 13.81 2.05
C SER A 140 2.36 14.54 1.40
N ALA A 141 2.32 14.57 0.06
CA ALA A 141 1.26 15.25 -0.67
C ALA A 141 -0.12 14.64 -0.40
N ILE A 142 -0.23 13.31 -0.39
CA ILE A 142 -1.50 12.63 -0.11
C ILE A 142 -1.90 12.82 1.37
N LEU A 143 -0.98 12.64 2.30
CA LEU A 143 -1.27 12.78 3.73
C LEU A 143 -1.70 14.21 4.08
N GLN A 144 -1.07 15.24 3.51
CA GLN A 144 -1.53 16.63 3.66
C GLN A 144 -2.94 16.83 3.12
N GLY A 145 -3.29 16.11 2.06
CA GLY A 145 -4.64 16.15 1.48
C GLY A 145 -5.73 15.53 2.37
N VAL A 146 -5.40 14.50 3.14
CA VAL A 146 -6.40 13.72 3.89
C VAL A 146 -6.37 13.95 5.41
N LEU A 147 -5.23 14.30 5.99
CA LEU A 147 -5.10 14.48 7.44
C LEU A 147 -5.75 15.78 7.93
N ARG A 148 -6.40 15.71 9.10
CA ARG A 148 -6.98 16.88 9.77
C ARG A 148 -5.91 17.89 10.20
N ASN A 149 -4.82 17.40 10.77
CA ASN A 149 -3.68 18.18 11.22
C ASN A 149 -2.39 17.58 10.66
N PRO A 150 -2.04 17.87 9.38
CA PRO A 150 -0.91 17.22 8.73
C PRO A 150 0.45 17.55 9.38
N ASP A 151 0.54 18.66 10.09
CA ASP A 151 1.77 19.11 10.78
C ASP A 151 1.82 18.69 12.26
N ALA A 152 0.83 17.96 12.76
CA ALA A 152 0.86 17.41 14.11
C ALA A 152 1.83 16.22 14.19
N HIS A 153 2.88 16.38 15.00
CA HIS A 153 3.87 15.34 15.28
C HIS A 153 3.43 14.45 16.43
#